data_fe3febc8a23336d5e861f5eee8c35ae4
#
_entry.id   fe3febc8a23336d5e861f5eee8c35ae4
#
_cell.length_a   1.000
_cell.length_b   1.000
_cell.length_c   1.000
_cell.angle_alpha   90.00
_cell.angle_beta   90.00
_cell.angle_gamma   90.00
#
_symmetry.space_group_name_H-M   'P 1'
#
loop_
_entity.id
_entity.type
_entity.pdbx_description
1 polymer ?
#
loop_
_entity_poly.entity_id
_entity_poly.type
_entity_poly.pdbx_seq_one_letter_code
_entity_poly.pdbx_strand_id
1 'polypeptide(L)'
;MNGLENAKKNGDIPRRSRRSYRRLLTLGGLCILAFLGAFLGCGFGPRSLVQTRLQYNEAVKTTSEEQFLLNIVRLRYTNTPSSLAISNIADQQELASELQAIPFFLAGAADGFRSQALPQASLSRASRPTLSYTPLDDEEYTQRLFTPISLNGAIYLSRTTWPISTVFRLYLENLNWISNAETASGPTPKCAPDYAQFLEGINALQELQDGQLVQLFIDPQEEIVAGPFPDPPNASDLAIKAVEMELEVRKESEGFCLIRKTNQPMLAIDPSAKLNPAWDTFCRCFHVDPEARTLKITTEELPPFSDENGPRLELLDLETRSLLQVLFFVSHGIDVPNQHVLDRKVPMTCNPDGTAFDWKQVMDGLFRVHCTKSKKRPENAYVAVRYDDHWYYIDQTDRDTKATFALLLEVSRLELQSSEANAPLLTIPLGRYGQARR
;
A
#
# COMPACT_ATOMS: atom_id res chain seq x y z
N MET A 1 28.66 25.50 -108.45
CA MET A 1 27.39 26.27 -108.63
C MET A 1 26.68 26.21 -107.32
N ASN A 2 26.61 27.37 -106.66
CA ASN A 2 25.57 27.83 -105.78
C ASN A 2 25.06 26.95 -104.62
N GLY A 3 25.10 27.19 -103.39
CA GLY A 3 25.01 28.51 -102.76
C GLY A 3 23.98 28.42 -101.67
N LEU A 4 24.19 29.08 -100.51
CA LEU A 4 23.26 29.51 -99.43
C LEU A 4 23.16 28.58 -98.21
N GLU A 5 23.96 28.81 -97.13
CA GLU A 5 23.69 29.85 -96.14
C GLU A 5 22.33 29.77 -95.45
N ASN A 6 22.29 29.46 -94.18
CA ASN A 6 21.81 30.26 -92.99
C ASN A 6 21.05 29.41 -92.05
N ALA A 7 21.05 29.53 -90.82
CA ALA A 7 21.27 30.49 -89.77
C ALA A 7 20.93 29.78 -88.42
N LYS A 8 21.88 29.68 -87.59
CA LYS A 8 21.67 29.34 -86.18
C LYS A 8 20.95 30.53 -85.48
N LYS A 9 19.73 30.32 -84.98
CA LYS A 9 19.13 31.18 -83.95
C LYS A 9 19.36 30.60 -82.56
N ASN A 10 20.32 31.18 -81.88
CA ASN A 10 20.47 31.02 -80.44
C ASN A 10 19.29 31.71 -79.73
N GLY A 11 18.46 30.91 -79.07
CA GLY A 11 17.49 31.43 -78.12
C GLY A 11 18.05 31.48 -76.71
N ASP A 12 18.57 32.60 -76.32
CA ASP A 12 18.94 32.88 -74.93
C ASP A 12 17.72 32.85 -74.01
N ILE A 13 17.60 31.83 -73.21
CA ILE A 13 16.64 31.75 -72.10
C ILE A 13 17.18 32.66 -70.94
N PRO A 14 16.44 33.66 -70.51
CA PRO A 14 16.94 34.60 -69.53
C PRO A 14 17.25 33.94 -68.17
N ARG A 15 18.48 34.08 -67.74
CA ARG A 15 19.02 33.56 -66.45
C ARG A 15 18.24 34.01 -65.20
N ARG A 16 17.23 34.85 -65.28
CA ARG A 16 16.39 35.34 -64.18
C ARG A 16 15.34 34.31 -63.71
N SER A 17 14.93 33.38 -64.55
CA SER A 17 13.86 32.41 -64.19
C SER A 17 14.35 31.29 -63.30
N ARG A 18 15.63 30.86 -63.42
CA ARG A 18 16.17 29.76 -62.61
C ARG A 18 16.43 30.12 -61.15
N ARG A 19 16.61 31.40 -60.80
CA ARG A 19 16.79 31.83 -59.41
C ARG A 19 15.45 31.91 -58.64
N SER A 20 14.34 32.25 -59.30
CA SER A 20 13.03 32.29 -58.66
C SER A 20 12.49 30.86 -58.38
N TYR A 21 12.70 29.92 -59.31
CA TYR A 21 12.31 28.51 -59.14
C TYR A 21 13.08 27.83 -57.99
N ARG A 22 14.39 28.09 -57.86
CA ARG A 22 15.20 27.54 -56.74
C ARG A 22 14.74 28.13 -55.40
N ARG A 23 14.37 29.37 -55.32
CA ARG A 23 13.83 30.00 -54.08
C ARG A 23 12.44 29.46 -53.73
N LEU A 24 11.56 29.20 -54.73
CA LEU A 24 10.27 28.55 -54.48
C LEU A 24 10.42 27.11 -53.99
N LEU A 25 11.36 26.32 -54.55
CA LEU A 25 11.66 24.94 -54.12
C LEU A 25 12.28 24.90 -52.72
N THR A 26 13.14 25.84 -52.36
CA THR A 26 13.71 25.90 -51.00
C THR A 26 12.69 26.37 -49.97
N LEU A 27 11.80 27.30 -50.30
CA LEU A 27 10.70 27.68 -49.40
C LEU A 27 9.67 26.57 -49.25
N GLY A 28 9.31 25.87 -50.35
CA GLY A 28 8.43 24.68 -50.28
C GLY A 28 9.03 23.55 -49.44
N GLY A 29 10.32 23.27 -49.59
CA GLY A 29 11.04 22.28 -48.79
C GLY A 29 11.07 22.65 -47.31
N LEU A 30 11.28 23.93 -46.97
CA LEU A 30 11.30 24.40 -45.58
C LEU A 30 9.89 24.32 -44.95
N CYS A 31 8.83 24.61 -45.69
CA CYS A 31 7.46 24.45 -45.23
C CYS A 31 7.07 22.99 -45.02
N ILE A 32 7.52 22.10 -45.90
CA ILE A 32 7.29 20.64 -45.74
C ILE A 32 8.05 20.11 -44.52
N LEU A 33 9.31 20.51 -44.29
CA LEU A 33 10.07 20.13 -43.10
C LEU A 33 9.43 20.69 -41.82
N ALA A 34 8.94 21.92 -41.83
CA ALA A 34 8.22 22.49 -40.68
C ALA A 34 6.86 21.79 -40.44
N PHE A 35 6.18 21.37 -41.49
CA PHE A 35 4.94 20.59 -41.39
C PHE A 35 5.21 19.15 -40.87
N LEU A 36 6.25 18.48 -41.36
CA LEU A 36 6.66 17.18 -40.83
C LEU A 36 7.14 17.29 -39.35
N GLY A 37 7.88 18.33 -39.00
CA GLY A 37 8.27 18.61 -37.62
C GLY A 37 7.11 18.83 -36.66
N ALA A 38 6.03 19.50 -37.17
CA ALA A 38 4.80 19.70 -36.40
C ALA A 38 4.00 18.40 -36.17
N PHE A 39 4.08 17.42 -37.10
CA PHE A 39 3.44 16.12 -36.93
C PHE A 39 4.21 15.16 -36.01
N LEU A 40 5.53 15.33 -35.87
CA LEU A 40 6.36 14.53 -34.96
C LEU A 40 6.29 15.02 -33.49
N GLY A 41 5.71 16.19 -33.23
CA GLY A 41 5.61 16.80 -31.91
C GLY A 41 4.31 16.53 -31.14
N CYS A 42 3.29 15.91 -31.75
CA CYS A 42 2.00 15.68 -31.11
C CYS A 42 1.94 14.37 -30.31
N GLY A 43 2.70 14.29 -29.21
CA GLY A 43 2.50 13.28 -28.15
C GLY A 43 1.30 13.59 -27.24
N PHE A 44 0.31 14.34 -27.73
CA PHE A 44 -0.95 14.58 -27.04
C PHE A 44 -1.93 13.45 -27.40
N GLY A 45 -2.44 12.77 -26.36
CA GLY A 45 -3.41 11.72 -26.57
C GLY A 45 -3.21 10.53 -25.64
N PRO A 46 -3.76 9.36 -25.95
CA PRO A 46 -3.73 8.18 -25.09
C PRO A 46 -2.34 7.75 -24.62
N ARG A 47 -1.31 7.96 -25.46
CA ARG A 47 0.09 7.62 -25.10
C ARG A 47 0.65 8.51 -23.99
N SER A 48 0.37 9.81 -24.01
CA SER A 48 0.78 10.72 -22.94
C SER A 48 0.07 10.38 -21.65
N LEU A 49 -1.24 10.08 -21.71
CA LEU A 49 -2.04 9.70 -20.56
C LEU A 49 -1.50 8.41 -19.90
N VAL A 50 -1.21 7.38 -20.70
CA VAL A 50 -0.68 6.11 -20.19
C VAL A 50 0.67 6.31 -19.49
N GLN A 51 1.59 7.04 -20.10
CA GLN A 51 2.90 7.28 -19.54
C GLN A 51 2.82 8.11 -18.25
N THR A 52 2.04 9.18 -18.26
CA THR A 52 1.85 10.07 -17.11
C THR A 52 1.19 9.31 -15.95
N ARG A 53 0.14 8.54 -16.23
CA ARG A 53 -0.58 7.76 -15.21
C ARG A 53 0.34 6.75 -14.52
N LEU A 54 1.15 6.01 -15.28
CA LEU A 54 2.08 5.04 -14.70
C LEU A 54 3.14 5.72 -13.83
N GLN A 55 3.68 6.87 -14.27
CA GLN A 55 4.66 7.63 -13.49
C GLN A 55 4.07 8.17 -12.19
N TYR A 56 2.84 8.70 -12.21
CA TYR A 56 2.17 9.18 -11.00
C TYR A 56 1.83 8.04 -10.05
N ASN A 57 1.31 6.92 -10.56
CA ASN A 57 1.01 5.76 -9.72
C ASN A 57 2.27 5.21 -9.04
N GLU A 58 3.39 5.14 -9.75
CA GLU A 58 4.66 4.70 -9.16
C GLU A 58 5.18 5.71 -8.13
N ALA A 59 5.05 7.00 -8.38
CA ALA A 59 5.42 8.03 -7.41
C ALA A 59 4.55 7.96 -6.15
N VAL A 60 3.24 7.79 -6.28
CA VAL A 60 2.32 7.62 -5.13
C VAL A 60 2.65 6.36 -4.35
N LYS A 61 2.85 5.24 -5.03
CA LYS A 61 3.24 3.98 -4.39
C LYS A 61 4.51 4.17 -3.57
N THR A 62 5.57 4.68 -4.20
CA THR A 62 6.88 4.88 -3.55
C THR A 62 6.76 5.81 -2.34
N THR A 63 6.06 6.94 -2.46
CA THR A 63 5.90 7.88 -1.36
C THR A 63 5.03 7.31 -0.23
N SER A 64 4.03 6.49 -0.54
CA SER A 64 3.21 5.81 0.46
C SER A 64 4.02 4.75 1.22
N GLU A 65 4.85 3.97 0.53
CA GLU A 65 5.75 3.00 1.16
C GLU A 65 6.79 3.70 2.06
N GLU A 66 7.39 4.80 1.59
CA GLU A 66 8.32 5.60 2.38
C GLU A 66 7.64 6.23 3.61
N GLN A 67 6.45 6.77 3.47
CA GLN A 67 5.69 7.33 4.60
C GLN A 67 5.32 6.26 5.63
N PHE A 68 4.90 5.08 5.17
CA PHE A 68 4.56 3.97 6.04
C PHE A 68 5.78 3.48 6.83
N LEU A 69 6.92 3.27 6.15
CA LEU A 69 8.17 2.92 6.82
C LEU A 69 8.60 4.01 7.83
N LEU A 70 8.48 5.29 7.46
CA LEU A 70 8.81 6.40 8.34
C LEU A 70 7.95 6.39 9.62
N ASN A 71 6.68 6.03 9.52
CA ASN A 71 5.81 5.91 10.67
C ASN A 71 6.24 4.77 11.62
N ILE A 72 6.63 3.62 11.07
CA ILE A 72 7.18 2.52 11.87
C ILE A 72 8.48 2.95 12.58
N VAL A 73 9.36 3.69 11.86
CA VAL A 73 10.59 4.24 12.47
C VAL A 73 10.25 5.22 13.60
N ARG A 74 9.28 6.12 13.41
CA ARG A 74 8.85 7.06 14.45
C ARG A 74 8.35 6.35 15.71
N LEU A 75 7.56 5.29 15.55
CA LEU A 75 7.07 4.49 16.69
C LEU A 75 8.22 3.87 17.48
N ARG A 76 9.28 3.40 16.82
CA ARG A 76 10.48 2.90 17.50
C ARG A 76 11.15 3.96 18.38
N TYR A 77 11.06 5.23 17.98
CA TYR A 77 11.55 6.38 18.72
C TYR A 77 10.51 7.01 19.66
N THR A 78 9.37 6.36 19.85
CA THR A 78 8.25 6.84 20.66
C THR A 78 7.71 8.18 20.15
N ASN A 79 7.86 8.45 18.87
CA ASN A 79 7.33 9.65 18.22
C ASN A 79 6.00 9.36 17.53
N THR A 80 5.14 10.37 17.46
CA THR A 80 3.81 10.26 16.87
C THR A 80 3.90 9.94 15.37
N PRO A 81 3.24 8.90 14.88
CA PRO A 81 3.10 8.68 13.46
C PRO A 81 2.22 9.79 12.86
N SER A 82 2.45 10.09 11.58
CA SER A 82 1.59 11.01 10.83
C SER A 82 1.29 10.43 9.46
N SER A 83 0.07 10.52 9.02
CA SER A 83 -0.35 10.01 7.73
C SER A 83 -1.21 11.03 6.99
N LEU A 84 -0.95 11.15 5.69
CA LEU A 84 -1.76 11.90 4.74
C LEU A 84 -2.14 10.95 3.61
N ALA A 85 -3.43 10.78 3.37
CA ALA A 85 -3.89 10.06 2.19
C ALA A 85 -3.86 10.97 0.97
N ILE A 86 -3.44 10.42 -0.17
CA ILE A 86 -3.59 11.09 -1.46
C ILE A 86 -4.95 10.71 -2.01
N SER A 87 -5.93 11.63 -1.90
CA SER A 87 -7.31 11.38 -2.30
C SER A 87 -7.55 11.58 -3.80
N ASN A 88 -6.82 12.50 -4.45
CA ASN A 88 -6.97 12.75 -5.87
C ASN A 88 -5.71 13.29 -6.53
N ILE A 89 -5.46 12.87 -7.77
CA ILE A 89 -4.44 13.44 -8.65
C ILE A 89 -5.15 13.96 -9.90
N ALA A 90 -5.20 15.28 -10.06
CA ALA A 90 -5.70 15.93 -11.27
C ALA A 90 -4.50 16.45 -12.08
N ASP A 91 -4.29 15.93 -13.29
CA ASP A 91 -3.25 16.41 -14.21
C ASP A 91 -3.90 17.29 -15.28
N GLN A 92 -3.60 18.60 -15.23
CA GLN A 92 -3.99 19.55 -16.25
C GLN A 92 -2.82 19.77 -17.18
N GLN A 93 -2.98 19.34 -18.42
CA GLN A 93 -1.99 19.59 -19.48
C GLN A 93 -2.49 20.71 -20.38
N GLU A 94 -1.76 21.81 -20.39
CA GLU A 94 -2.03 22.94 -21.29
C GLU A 94 -1.00 22.95 -22.42
N LEU A 95 -1.49 22.96 -23.66
CA LEU A 95 -0.69 23.23 -24.84
C LEU A 95 -1.12 24.59 -25.39
N ALA A 96 -0.28 25.60 -25.20
CA ALA A 96 -0.47 26.89 -25.84
C ALA A 96 0.46 26.99 -27.06
N SER A 97 -0.12 27.11 -28.25
CA SER A 97 0.60 27.43 -29.46
C SER A 97 0.18 28.86 -29.90
N GLU A 98 1.13 29.76 -29.92
CA GLU A 98 0.91 31.11 -30.35
C GLU A 98 1.73 31.37 -31.62
N LEU A 99 1.03 31.75 -32.68
CA LEU A 99 1.62 32.14 -33.95
C LEU A 99 1.41 33.65 -34.10
N GLN A 100 2.45 34.42 -33.87
CA GLN A 100 2.43 35.86 -34.08
C GLN A 100 3.20 36.22 -35.35
N ALA A 101 2.56 36.99 -36.22
CA ALA A 101 3.22 37.64 -37.33
C ALA A 101 3.43 39.14 -36.96
N ILE A 102 4.68 39.47 -36.64
CA ILE A 102 5.02 40.87 -36.33
C ILE A 102 5.32 41.56 -37.65
N PRO A 103 4.44 42.48 -38.11
CA PRO A 103 4.73 43.32 -39.28
C PRO A 103 5.80 44.35 -38.90
N PHE A 104 6.89 44.37 -39.64
CA PHE A 104 7.81 45.48 -39.50
C PHE A 104 8.06 46.13 -40.86
N PHE A 105 8.18 47.43 -40.81
CA PHE A 105 8.33 48.28 -42.01
C PHE A 105 9.80 48.71 -42.09
N LEU A 106 10.47 48.35 -43.18
CA LEU A 106 11.77 48.84 -43.51
C LEU A 106 11.64 50.02 -44.47
N ALA A 107 12.00 51.21 -44.00
CA ALA A 107 12.11 52.37 -44.85
C ALA A 107 13.48 52.36 -45.57
N GLY A 108 13.48 52.01 -46.83
CA GLY A 108 14.66 52.07 -47.67
C GLY A 108 14.63 53.34 -48.52
N ALA A 109 15.78 54.05 -48.59
CA ALA A 109 15.91 55.40 -49.14
C ALA A 109 15.73 55.53 -50.66
N ALA A 110 15.32 54.53 -51.43
CA ALA A 110 15.23 54.64 -52.90
C ALA A 110 14.02 54.00 -53.60
N ASP A 111 13.35 52.98 -53.02
CA ASP A 111 12.30 52.29 -53.79
C ASP A 111 11.15 51.75 -52.89
N GLY A 112 10.35 52.62 -52.29
CA GLY A 112 9.07 52.25 -51.73
C GLY A 112 9.09 51.39 -50.45
N PHE A 113 8.04 51.46 -49.64
CA PHE A 113 7.85 50.68 -48.44
C PHE A 113 7.71 49.17 -48.77
N ARG A 114 8.65 48.35 -48.24
CA ARG A 114 8.47 46.90 -48.25
C ARG A 114 8.04 46.44 -46.86
N SER A 115 6.85 45.91 -46.78
CA SER A 115 6.38 45.22 -45.58
C SER A 115 6.91 43.80 -45.55
N GLN A 116 7.63 43.42 -44.50
CA GLN A 116 8.01 42.04 -44.21
C GLN A 116 7.34 41.64 -42.91
N ALA A 117 6.79 40.44 -42.89
CA ALA A 117 6.28 39.83 -41.67
C ALA A 117 7.29 38.78 -41.20
N LEU A 118 7.79 38.93 -40.00
CA LEU A 118 8.56 37.89 -39.33
C LEU A 118 7.59 36.95 -38.60
N PRO A 119 7.48 35.69 -39.04
CA PRO A 119 6.68 34.73 -38.29
C PRO A 119 7.44 34.36 -36.98
N GLN A 120 6.81 34.63 -35.87
CA GLN A 120 7.27 34.18 -34.55
C GLN A 120 6.30 33.12 -34.07
N ALA A 121 6.82 31.90 -33.95
CA ALA A 121 6.04 30.80 -33.41
C ALA A 121 6.58 30.47 -31.98
N SER A 122 5.72 30.54 -31.01
CA SER A 122 5.99 30.08 -29.67
C SER A 122 5.15 28.83 -29.37
N LEU A 123 5.81 27.78 -28.91
CA LEU A 123 5.15 26.56 -28.42
C LEU A 123 5.47 26.42 -26.93
N SER A 124 4.48 26.61 -26.09
CA SER A 124 4.63 26.37 -24.66
C SER A 124 3.80 25.15 -24.23
N ARG A 125 4.46 24.25 -23.50
CA ARG A 125 3.82 23.11 -22.88
C ARG A 125 3.91 23.27 -21.36
N ALA A 126 2.77 23.31 -20.70
CA ALA A 126 2.71 23.32 -19.25
C ALA A 126 1.93 22.08 -18.76
N SER A 127 2.54 21.32 -17.87
CA SER A 127 1.87 20.29 -17.08
C SER A 127 1.72 20.83 -15.66
N ARG A 128 0.49 20.87 -15.16
CA ARG A 128 0.14 21.38 -13.83
C ARG A 128 -0.59 20.31 -13.04
N PRO A 129 0.13 19.29 -12.53
CA PRO A 129 -0.51 18.30 -11.67
C PRO A 129 -0.95 18.96 -10.36
N THR A 130 -2.15 18.62 -9.93
CA THR A 130 -2.72 19.03 -8.66
C THR A 130 -2.89 17.77 -7.82
N LEU A 131 -2.29 17.74 -6.63
CA LEU A 131 -2.44 16.67 -5.66
C LEU A 131 -3.36 17.15 -4.53
N SER A 132 -4.37 16.37 -4.24
CA SER A 132 -5.26 16.57 -3.10
C SER A 132 -4.90 15.61 -1.99
N TYR A 133 -4.64 16.13 -0.80
CA TYR A 133 -4.30 15.36 0.39
C TYR A 133 -5.45 15.46 1.39
N THR A 134 -5.77 14.33 2.00
CA THR A 134 -6.69 14.25 3.13
C THR A 134 -5.89 13.89 4.37
N PRO A 135 -5.89 14.72 5.42
CA PRO A 135 -5.33 14.30 6.70
C PRO A 135 -6.11 13.11 7.24
N LEU A 136 -5.38 12.11 7.73
CA LEU A 136 -5.95 10.94 8.41
C LEU A 136 -5.75 11.14 9.92
N ASP A 137 -6.55 12.02 10.51
CA ASP A 137 -6.47 12.42 11.93
C ASP A 137 -7.86 12.64 12.58
N ASP A 138 -8.92 12.16 11.91
CA ASP A 138 -10.27 12.23 12.44
C ASP A 138 -10.53 11.17 13.53
N GLU A 139 -11.67 11.30 14.23
CA GLU A 139 -12.06 10.41 15.30
C GLU A 139 -12.26 8.97 14.80
N GLU A 140 -12.86 8.80 13.65
CA GLU A 140 -13.11 7.51 13.03
C GLU A 140 -11.81 6.77 12.67
N TYR A 141 -10.84 7.48 12.08
CA TYR A 141 -9.51 6.96 11.81
C TYR A 141 -8.79 6.53 13.09
N THR A 142 -8.83 7.40 14.12
CA THR A 142 -8.22 7.10 15.42
C THR A 142 -8.86 5.87 16.05
N GLN A 143 -10.18 5.78 16.05
CA GLN A 143 -10.89 4.62 16.59
C GLN A 143 -10.49 3.33 15.88
N ARG A 144 -10.39 3.35 14.53
CA ARG A 144 -9.96 2.18 13.74
C ARG A 144 -8.53 1.76 14.05
N LEU A 145 -7.62 2.71 14.27
CA LEU A 145 -6.24 2.39 14.67
C LEU A 145 -6.16 1.59 15.98
N PHE A 146 -7.09 1.83 16.90
CA PHE A 146 -7.15 1.17 18.21
C PHE A 146 -8.06 -0.06 18.23
N THR A 147 -8.91 -0.25 17.23
CA THR A 147 -9.78 -1.41 17.16
C THR A 147 -8.97 -2.66 16.82
N PRO A 148 -9.08 -3.76 17.58
CA PRO A 148 -8.45 -5.02 17.24
C PRO A 148 -8.86 -5.50 15.84
N ILE A 149 -7.92 -6.05 15.09
CA ILE A 149 -8.18 -6.61 13.78
C ILE A 149 -9.15 -7.78 13.93
N SER A 150 -10.18 -7.82 13.06
CA SER A 150 -11.21 -8.84 13.18
C SER A 150 -10.63 -10.25 13.05
N LEU A 151 -11.08 -11.17 13.89
CA LEU A 151 -10.72 -12.59 13.82
C LEU A 151 -10.94 -13.16 12.41
N ASN A 152 -12.08 -12.83 11.80
CA ASN A 152 -12.39 -13.27 10.43
C ASN A 152 -11.36 -12.77 9.41
N GLY A 153 -10.83 -11.56 9.57
CA GLY A 153 -9.76 -11.02 8.74
C GLY A 153 -8.46 -11.82 8.87
N ALA A 154 -8.02 -12.10 10.09
CA ALA A 154 -6.82 -12.89 10.35
C ALA A 154 -6.96 -14.33 9.81
N ILE A 155 -8.11 -14.97 10.03
CA ILE A 155 -8.40 -16.32 9.50
C ILE A 155 -8.45 -16.31 7.97
N TYR A 156 -9.09 -15.31 7.36
CA TYR A 156 -9.15 -15.19 5.90
C TYR A 156 -7.73 -15.09 5.30
N LEU A 157 -6.85 -14.27 5.87
CA LEU A 157 -5.46 -14.17 5.43
C LEU A 157 -4.73 -15.51 5.56
N SER A 158 -4.90 -16.22 6.68
CA SER A 158 -4.27 -17.52 6.93
C SER A 158 -4.78 -18.66 6.05
N ARG A 159 -5.99 -18.53 5.48
CA ARG A 159 -6.55 -19.46 4.48
C ARG A 159 -6.05 -19.21 3.05
N THR A 160 -5.42 -18.08 2.82
CA THR A 160 -4.83 -17.73 1.52
C THR A 160 -3.42 -18.29 1.40
N THR A 161 -2.61 -17.72 0.55
CA THR A 161 -1.22 -18.12 0.33
C THR A 161 -0.25 -17.63 1.41
N TRP A 162 -0.72 -16.88 2.41
CA TRP A 162 0.13 -16.39 3.48
C TRP A 162 0.45 -17.49 4.49
N PRO A 163 1.73 -17.61 4.92
CA PRO A 163 2.10 -18.52 5.98
C PRO A 163 1.33 -18.18 7.26
N ILE A 164 0.72 -19.20 7.89
CA ILE A 164 -0.03 -19.00 9.12
C ILE A 164 0.85 -18.42 10.24
N SER A 165 2.14 -18.82 10.25
CA SER A 165 3.12 -18.28 11.19
C SER A 165 3.32 -16.79 11.03
N THR A 166 3.41 -16.28 9.80
CA THR A 166 3.54 -14.83 9.55
C THR A 166 2.33 -14.07 10.03
N VAL A 167 1.12 -14.54 9.69
CA VAL A 167 -0.15 -13.88 10.06
C VAL A 167 -0.32 -13.88 11.57
N PHE A 168 -0.13 -15.02 12.23
CA PHE A 168 -0.35 -15.15 13.67
C PHE A 168 0.70 -14.40 14.49
N ARG A 169 1.97 -14.44 14.08
CA ARG A 169 3.03 -13.64 14.75
C ARG A 169 2.78 -12.13 14.65
N LEU A 170 2.19 -11.66 13.55
CA LEU A 170 1.87 -10.24 13.39
C LEU A 170 0.62 -9.82 14.18
N TYR A 171 -0.46 -10.57 13.99
CA TYR A 171 -1.79 -10.09 14.39
C TYR A 171 -2.28 -10.64 15.72
N LEU A 172 -1.64 -11.64 16.33
CA LEU A 172 -2.04 -12.13 17.64
C LEU A 172 -1.15 -11.57 18.76
N GLU A 173 -1.74 -11.15 19.86
CA GLU A 173 -1.06 -10.85 21.13
C GLU A 173 -0.78 -12.13 21.90
N ASN A 174 -1.76 -13.02 21.91
CA ASN A 174 -1.61 -14.34 22.50
C ASN A 174 -2.51 -15.38 21.79
N LEU A 175 -2.28 -16.66 22.10
CA LEU A 175 -3.11 -17.78 21.76
C LEU A 175 -3.24 -18.66 23.00
N ASN A 176 -4.48 -18.90 23.48
CA ASN A 176 -4.74 -19.61 24.73
C ASN A 176 -3.92 -19.05 25.91
N TRP A 177 -3.81 -17.72 25.99
CA TRP A 177 -2.98 -17.00 26.97
C TRP A 177 -1.47 -17.23 26.87
N ILE A 178 -0.98 -17.92 25.84
CA ILE A 178 0.44 -18.01 25.55
C ILE A 178 0.90 -16.77 24.80
N SER A 179 1.71 -15.96 25.44
CA SER A 179 2.10 -14.63 24.98
C SER A 179 2.97 -14.66 23.72
N ASN A 180 2.63 -13.84 22.74
CA ASN A 180 3.43 -13.52 21.56
C ASN A 180 4.07 -12.13 21.74
N ALA A 181 4.98 -12.03 22.73
CA ALA A 181 5.58 -10.74 23.07
C ALA A 181 4.53 -9.62 23.26
N GLU A 182 3.45 -9.89 23.97
CA GLU A 182 2.32 -9.01 24.20
C GLU A 182 2.75 -7.59 24.66
N THR A 183 3.74 -7.53 25.57
CA THR A 183 4.29 -6.25 26.05
C THR A 183 4.94 -5.40 24.96
N ALA A 184 5.22 -5.97 23.77
CA ALA A 184 5.75 -5.26 22.60
C ALA A 184 4.66 -4.63 21.73
N SER A 185 3.39 -4.84 22.05
CA SER A 185 2.24 -4.24 21.34
C SER A 185 2.05 -2.74 21.64
N GLY A 186 2.92 -2.17 22.42
CA GLY A 186 2.95 -0.75 22.81
C GLY A 186 4.36 -0.16 22.74
N PRO A 187 4.60 0.93 23.49
CA PRO A 187 5.92 1.50 23.64
C PRO A 187 6.91 0.46 24.15
N THR A 188 8.16 0.55 23.71
CA THR A 188 9.21 -0.44 24.02
C THR A 188 9.22 -0.86 25.48
N PRO A 189 9.03 -2.15 25.78
CA PRO A 189 9.00 -2.66 27.14
C PRO A 189 10.38 -2.58 27.80
N LYS A 190 10.42 -2.42 29.11
CA LYS A 190 11.67 -2.37 29.88
C LYS A 190 12.29 -3.76 30.05
N CYS A 191 11.44 -4.78 30.20
CA CYS A 191 11.85 -6.17 30.41
C CYS A 191 11.64 -6.98 29.14
N ALA A 192 12.45 -8.04 28.97
CA ALA A 192 12.30 -8.99 27.89
C ALA A 192 10.86 -9.57 27.87
N PRO A 193 10.21 -9.63 26.71
CA PRO A 193 8.86 -10.20 26.61
C PRO A 193 8.90 -11.74 26.63
N ASP A 194 7.78 -12.33 27.01
CA ASP A 194 7.55 -13.77 26.82
C ASP A 194 7.07 -14.01 25.38
N TYR A 195 7.73 -14.93 24.68
CA TYR A 195 7.44 -15.25 23.27
C TYR A 195 7.85 -16.65 22.85
N ALA A 196 8.79 -17.27 23.56
CA ALA A 196 9.47 -18.48 23.08
C ALA A 196 8.51 -19.65 22.87
N GLN A 197 7.59 -19.87 23.82
CA GLN A 197 6.61 -20.95 23.75
C GLN A 197 5.61 -20.71 22.59
N PHE A 198 5.16 -19.49 22.42
CA PHE A 198 4.30 -19.12 21.30
C PHE A 198 5.01 -19.37 19.96
N LEU A 199 6.25 -18.91 19.81
CA LEU A 199 7.02 -19.07 18.58
C LEU A 199 7.27 -20.54 18.24
N GLU A 200 7.60 -21.38 19.24
CA GLU A 200 7.74 -22.82 19.06
C GLU A 200 6.44 -23.46 18.56
N GLY A 201 5.32 -23.14 19.19
CA GLY A 201 4.01 -23.67 18.82
C GLY A 201 3.51 -23.22 17.45
N ILE A 202 3.74 -21.94 17.08
CA ILE A 202 3.35 -21.42 15.78
C ILE A 202 4.22 -21.97 14.65
N ASN A 203 5.51 -22.20 14.89
CA ASN A 203 6.37 -22.88 13.91
C ASN A 203 5.92 -24.32 13.68
N ALA A 204 5.52 -25.02 14.73
CA ALA A 204 4.92 -26.35 14.60
C ALA A 204 3.61 -26.33 13.82
N LEU A 205 2.74 -25.32 14.04
CA LEU A 205 1.52 -25.14 13.25
C LEU A 205 1.81 -24.85 11.77
N GLN A 206 2.86 -24.09 11.47
CA GLN A 206 3.31 -23.83 10.10
C GLN A 206 3.77 -25.13 9.42
N GLU A 207 4.54 -25.96 10.11
CA GLU A 207 4.97 -27.26 9.57
C GLU A 207 3.77 -28.15 9.24
N LEU A 208 2.74 -28.15 10.10
CA LEU A 208 1.49 -28.88 9.85
C LEU A 208 0.72 -28.32 8.65
N GLN A 209 0.70 -26.98 8.49
CA GLN A 209 0.08 -26.33 7.33
C GLN A 209 0.81 -26.71 6.04
N ASP A 210 2.12 -26.64 6.02
CA ASP A 210 2.96 -26.98 4.87
C ASP A 210 2.79 -28.47 4.47
N GLY A 211 2.62 -29.34 5.45
CA GLY A 211 2.28 -30.75 5.28
C GLY A 211 0.83 -31.02 4.90
N GLN A 212 -0.01 -29.98 4.79
CA GLN A 212 -1.47 -30.12 4.56
C GLN A 212 -2.19 -31.00 5.62
N LEU A 213 -1.64 -31.05 6.81
CA LEU A 213 -2.16 -31.83 7.94
C LEU A 213 -3.20 -31.07 8.76
N VAL A 214 -3.27 -29.74 8.57
CA VAL A 214 -4.27 -28.89 9.20
C VAL A 214 -4.85 -27.92 8.16
N GLN A 215 -6.13 -27.58 8.33
CA GLN A 215 -6.84 -26.66 7.42
C GLN A 215 -7.81 -25.78 8.19
N LEU A 216 -7.72 -24.46 7.97
CA LEU A 216 -8.69 -23.50 8.46
C LEU A 216 -9.94 -23.51 7.57
N PHE A 217 -11.12 -23.59 8.18
CA PHE A 217 -12.39 -23.49 7.48
C PHE A 217 -13.41 -22.71 8.32
N ILE A 218 -14.50 -22.33 7.70
CA ILE A 218 -15.62 -21.66 8.37
C ILE A 218 -16.78 -22.64 8.40
N ASP A 219 -17.29 -22.92 9.58
CA ASP A 219 -18.46 -23.75 9.80
C ASP A 219 -19.68 -22.84 10.01
N PRO A 220 -20.66 -22.86 9.09
CA PRO A 220 -21.88 -22.08 9.26
C PRO A 220 -22.72 -22.70 10.36
N GLN A 221 -22.82 -22.03 11.50
CA GLN A 221 -23.69 -22.40 12.63
C GLN A 221 -25.02 -21.69 12.51
N GLU A 222 -26.10 -22.39 12.86
CA GLU A 222 -27.45 -21.83 12.94
C GLU A 222 -27.91 -21.86 14.39
N GLU A 223 -28.25 -20.70 14.92
CA GLU A 223 -28.76 -20.52 16.27
C GLU A 223 -30.22 -20.03 16.20
N ILE A 224 -31.13 -20.74 16.87
CA ILE A 224 -32.49 -20.27 17.03
C ILE A 224 -32.51 -19.20 18.12
N VAL A 225 -32.67 -17.94 17.70
CA VAL A 225 -32.68 -16.79 18.62
C VAL A 225 -34.05 -16.62 19.27
N ALA A 226 -35.13 -16.92 18.55
CA ALA A 226 -36.48 -16.80 19.07
C ALA A 226 -37.47 -17.72 18.30
N GLY A 227 -38.49 -18.22 18.97
CA GLY A 227 -39.53 -19.10 18.44
C GLY A 227 -39.67 -20.38 19.26
N PRO A 228 -40.52 -21.33 18.83
CA PRO A 228 -41.38 -21.25 17.65
C PRO A 228 -42.59 -20.31 17.83
N PHE A 229 -42.91 -19.54 16.80
CA PHE A 229 -44.12 -18.70 16.75
C PHE A 229 -45.19 -19.37 15.90
N PRO A 230 -46.48 -19.38 16.32
CA PRO A 230 -47.53 -20.04 15.56
C PRO A 230 -47.82 -19.38 14.21
N ASP A 231 -47.65 -18.08 14.13
CA ASP A 231 -47.83 -17.29 12.91
C ASP A 231 -46.51 -16.63 12.48
N PRO A 232 -46.33 -16.36 11.17
CA PRO A 232 -45.13 -15.61 10.73
C PRO A 232 -45.14 -14.25 11.42
N PRO A 233 -44.00 -13.82 11.99
CA PRO A 233 -43.87 -12.52 12.62
C PRO A 233 -44.30 -11.44 11.64
N ASN A 234 -45.25 -10.56 12.08
CA ASN A 234 -45.86 -9.53 11.25
C ASN A 234 -44.76 -8.65 10.60
N ALA A 235 -44.94 -8.49 9.29
CA ALA A 235 -43.87 -8.04 8.38
C ALA A 235 -43.35 -6.62 8.59
N SER A 236 -44.03 -5.78 9.41
CA SER A 236 -43.63 -4.35 9.46
C SER A 236 -42.53 -4.02 10.48
N ASP A 237 -42.58 -4.58 11.69
CA ASP A 237 -41.60 -4.16 12.73
C ASP A 237 -40.55 -5.25 13.03
N LEU A 238 -40.95 -6.54 12.99
CA LEU A 238 -40.01 -7.63 13.23
C LEU A 238 -39.13 -7.92 12.00
N ALA A 239 -39.67 -7.73 10.78
CA ALA A 239 -38.90 -7.96 9.57
C ALA A 239 -37.78 -6.90 9.41
N ILE A 240 -38.05 -5.64 9.76
CA ILE A 240 -37.02 -4.58 9.74
C ILE A 240 -35.93 -4.89 10.78
N LYS A 241 -36.32 -5.22 12.00
CA LYS A 241 -35.36 -5.61 13.05
C LYS A 241 -34.63 -6.92 12.74
N ALA A 242 -35.30 -7.89 12.10
CA ALA A 242 -34.66 -9.12 11.69
C ALA A 242 -33.58 -8.87 10.63
N VAL A 243 -33.84 -7.97 9.66
CA VAL A 243 -32.84 -7.54 8.67
C VAL A 243 -31.71 -6.75 9.32
N GLU A 244 -32.00 -5.82 10.23
CA GLU A 244 -31.00 -5.07 10.98
C GLU A 244 -30.10 -5.97 11.86
N MET A 245 -30.65 -7.07 12.37
CA MET A 245 -29.95 -8.05 13.22
C MET A 245 -29.43 -9.27 12.45
N GLU A 246 -29.48 -9.25 11.12
CA GLU A 246 -29.09 -10.36 10.23
C GLU A 246 -29.79 -11.71 10.56
N LEU A 247 -31.03 -11.65 11.02
CA LEU A 247 -31.81 -12.83 11.35
C LEU A 247 -32.63 -13.32 10.14
N GLU A 248 -32.67 -14.63 9.95
CA GLU A 248 -33.50 -15.29 8.95
C GLU A 248 -34.78 -15.85 9.60
N VAL A 249 -35.95 -15.58 8.98
CA VAL A 249 -37.19 -16.19 9.41
C VAL A 249 -37.36 -17.51 8.68
N ARG A 250 -37.39 -18.61 9.41
CA ARG A 250 -37.60 -19.97 8.85
C ARG A 250 -38.80 -20.66 9.47
N LYS A 251 -39.57 -21.36 8.63
CA LYS A 251 -40.67 -22.21 9.08
C LYS A 251 -40.13 -23.59 9.42
N GLU A 252 -40.26 -23.98 10.68
CA GLU A 252 -39.95 -25.31 11.16
C GLU A 252 -41.22 -26.12 11.46
N SER A 253 -41.07 -27.37 11.91
CA SER A 253 -42.19 -28.27 12.17
C SER A 253 -43.17 -27.74 13.22
N GLU A 254 -42.73 -26.97 14.18
CA GLU A 254 -43.49 -26.44 15.31
C GLU A 254 -43.91 -24.98 15.15
N GLY A 255 -43.50 -24.30 14.07
CA GLY A 255 -43.80 -22.87 13.84
C GLY A 255 -42.71 -22.12 13.11
N PHE A 256 -42.75 -20.79 13.22
CA PHE A 256 -41.75 -19.92 12.65
C PHE A 256 -40.65 -19.59 13.69
N CYS A 257 -39.41 -19.71 13.28
CA CYS A 257 -38.25 -19.39 14.12
C CYS A 257 -37.40 -18.25 13.50
N LEU A 258 -36.81 -17.43 14.35
CA LEU A 258 -35.78 -16.49 13.97
C LEU A 258 -34.43 -17.17 14.17
N ILE A 259 -33.69 -17.32 13.08
CA ILE A 259 -32.41 -18.02 13.04
C ILE A 259 -31.31 -17.00 12.78
N ARG A 260 -30.27 -17.01 13.60
CA ARG A 260 -29.03 -16.32 13.35
C ARG A 260 -28.05 -17.28 12.70
N LYS A 261 -27.48 -16.88 11.57
CA LYS A 261 -26.33 -17.57 10.95
C LYS A 261 -25.05 -16.96 11.46
N THR A 262 -24.27 -17.74 12.17
CA THR A 262 -22.93 -17.32 12.63
C THR A 262 -21.89 -18.13 11.88
N ASN A 263 -20.84 -17.48 11.45
CA ASN A 263 -19.71 -18.10 10.79
C ASN A 263 -18.66 -18.44 11.85
N GLN A 264 -18.59 -19.71 12.26
CA GLN A 264 -17.63 -20.17 13.25
C GLN A 264 -16.32 -20.60 12.56
N PRO A 265 -15.20 -19.89 12.77
CA PRO A 265 -13.91 -20.38 12.30
C PRO A 265 -13.48 -21.63 13.06
N MET A 266 -12.95 -22.59 12.32
CA MET A 266 -12.51 -23.89 12.84
C MET A 266 -11.16 -24.29 12.24
N LEU A 267 -10.36 -25.02 12.98
CA LEU A 267 -9.17 -25.71 12.48
C LEU A 267 -9.48 -27.20 12.38
N ALA A 268 -9.51 -27.75 11.16
CA ALA A 268 -9.60 -29.18 10.91
C ALA A 268 -8.20 -29.82 11.02
N ILE A 269 -8.15 -31.01 11.58
CA ILE A 269 -6.93 -31.77 11.82
C ILE A 269 -7.04 -33.09 11.08
N ASP A 270 -6.12 -33.35 10.14
CA ASP A 270 -6.04 -34.64 9.47
C ASP A 270 -5.62 -35.73 10.50
N PRO A 271 -6.21 -36.91 10.50
CA PRO A 271 -5.82 -37.98 11.42
C PRO A 271 -4.32 -38.34 11.39
N SER A 272 -3.65 -38.14 10.24
CA SER A 272 -2.21 -38.36 10.10
C SER A 272 -1.36 -37.29 10.80
N ALA A 273 -1.92 -36.13 11.11
CA ALA A 273 -1.23 -35.10 11.87
C ALA A 273 -0.77 -35.60 13.24
N LYS A 274 -1.57 -36.47 13.86
CA LYS A 274 -1.26 -37.08 15.18
C LYS A 274 0.02 -37.93 15.19
N LEU A 275 0.52 -38.32 14.02
CA LEU A 275 1.78 -39.03 13.84
C LEU A 275 2.97 -38.09 13.63
N ASN A 276 2.72 -36.81 13.46
CA ASN A 276 3.77 -35.81 13.25
C ASN A 276 4.19 -35.20 14.59
N PRO A 277 5.50 -35.17 14.94
CA PRO A 277 5.98 -34.53 16.17
C PRO A 277 5.58 -33.05 16.32
N ALA A 278 5.33 -32.34 15.21
CA ALA A 278 4.85 -30.96 15.23
C ALA A 278 3.48 -30.86 15.92
N TRP A 279 2.60 -31.86 15.77
CA TRP A 279 1.29 -31.87 16.45
C TRP A 279 1.46 -31.94 17.96
N ASP A 280 2.32 -32.83 18.46
CA ASP A 280 2.60 -32.93 19.90
C ASP A 280 3.17 -31.61 20.44
N THR A 281 4.07 -30.99 19.70
CA THR A 281 4.65 -29.69 20.05
C THR A 281 3.57 -28.59 20.10
N PHE A 282 2.71 -28.52 19.10
CA PHE A 282 1.59 -27.56 19.06
C PHE A 282 0.65 -27.75 20.25
N CYS A 283 0.22 -29.02 20.50
CA CYS A 283 -0.68 -29.35 21.62
C CYS A 283 -0.05 -29.01 22.99
N ARG A 284 1.22 -29.27 23.13
CA ARG A 284 1.95 -28.94 24.36
C ARG A 284 2.06 -27.43 24.57
N CYS A 285 2.42 -26.68 23.52
CA CYS A 285 2.61 -25.25 23.62
C CYS A 285 1.31 -24.51 23.92
N PHE A 286 0.19 -24.91 23.34
CA PHE A 286 -1.08 -24.19 23.47
C PHE A 286 -2.12 -24.93 24.31
N HIS A 287 -1.73 -25.96 25.05
CA HIS A 287 -2.60 -26.74 25.95
C HIS A 287 -3.80 -27.38 25.25
N VAL A 288 -3.67 -27.70 23.97
CA VAL A 288 -4.70 -28.30 23.12
C VAL A 288 -4.84 -29.80 23.38
N ASP A 289 -6.06 -30.35 23.24
CA ASP A 289 -6.27 -31.79 23.32
C ASP A 289 -5.64 -32.51 22.11
N PRO A 290 -4.68 -33.41 22.32
CA PRO A 290 -4.07 -34.17 21.24
C PRO A 290 -5.05 -35.07 20.49
N GLU A 291 -6.18 -35.45 21.11
CA GLU A 291 -7.21 -36.28 20.46
C GLU A 291 -8.23 -35.49 19.64
N ALA A 292 -8.20 -34.17 19.69
CA ALA A 292 -9.11 -33.32 18.93
C ALA A 292 -9.02 -33.63 17.43
N ARG A 293 -10.16 -33.54 16.75
CA ARG A 293 -10.29 -33.63 15.29
C ARG A 293 -10.52 -32.28 14.65
N THR A 294 -11.14 -31.39 15.42
CA THR A 294 -11.41 -30.02 15.06
C THR A 294 -11.22 -29.15 16.29
N LEU A 295 -10.72 -27.95 16.12
CA LEU A 295 -10.60 -26.95 17.16
C LEU A 295 -11.46 -25.74 16.78
N LYS A 296 -12.36 -25.34 17.69
CA LYS A 296 -13.12 -24.11 17.55
C LYS A 296 -12.17 -22.93 17.71
N ILE A 297 -12.26 -21.92 16.86
CA ILE A 297 -11.48 -20.69 16.99
C ILE A 297 -12.37 -19.60 17.57
N THR A 298 -11.96 -19.02 18.68
CA THR A 298 -12.73 -18.06 19.47
C THR A 298 -11.90 -16.81 19.75
N THR A 299 -12.54 -15.82 20.34
CA THR A 299 -11.88 -14.60 20.81
C THR A 299 -12.41 -14.28 22.19
N GLU A 300 -11.51 -14.14 23.15
CA GLU A 300 -11.84 -13.75 24.53
C GLU A 300 -12.86 -14.67 25.25
N GLU A 301 -12.92 -15.96 24.87
CA GLU A 301 -13.79 -16.94 25.54
C GLU A 301 -13.14 -17.54 26.80
N LEU A 302 -11.81 -17.63 26.84
CA LEU A 302 -11.10 -18.16 27.98
C LEU A 302 -10.95 -17.09 29.07
N PRO A 303 -11.26 -17.42 30.33
CA PRO A 303 -11.00 -16.50 31.43
C PRO A 303 -9.49 -16.30 31.64
N PRO A 304 -9.05 -15.08 32.03
CA PRO A 304 -7.66 -14.82 32.38
C PRO A 304 -7.23 -15.69 33.57
N PHE A 305 -5.96 -16.07 33.60
CA PHE A 305 -5.36 -16.90 34.67
C PHE A 305 -6.00 -18.30 34.78
N SER A 306 -6.43 -18.88 33.65
CA SER A 306 -6.85 -20.26 33.60
C SER A 306 -5.69 -21.17 34.05
N ASP A 307 -6.04 -22.25 34.80
CA ASP A 307 -5.05 -23.15 35.37
C ASP A 307 -4.27 -23.88 34.25
N GLU A 308 -2.94 -23.70 34.23
CA GLU A 308 -2.04 -24.40 33.28
C GLU A 308 -2.14 -25.93 33.37
N ASN A 309 -2.59 -26.47 34.53
CA ASN A 309 -2.85 -27.88 34.78
C ASN A 309 -4.34 -28.25 34.53
N GLY A 310 -5.12 -27.35 33.96
CA GLY A 310 -6.53 -27.57 33.63
C GLY A 310 -6.74 -28.64 32.53
N PRO A 311 -8.00 -28.98 32.22
CA PRO A 311 -8.30 -29.90 31.14
C PRO A 311 -7.77 -29.34 29.81
N ARG A 312 -7.31 -30.26 28.92
CA ARG A 312 -6.89 -29.87 27.56
C ARG A 312 -8.03 -29.25 26.80
N LEU A 313 -7.72 -28.28 25.99
CA LEU A 313 -8.69 -27.44 25.29
C LEU A 313 -9.03 -28.00 23.89
N GLU A 314 -10.30 -28.01 23.54
CA GLU A 314 -10.78 -28.29 22.18
C GLU A 314 -11.02 -27.00 21.39
N LEU A 315 -10.38 -25.90 21.80
CA LEU A 315 -10.51 -24.60 21.18
C LEU A 315 -9.16 -23.88 21.10
N LEU A 316 -9.10 -22.89 20.23
CA LEU A 316 -8.04 -21.90 20.09
C LEU A 316 -8.65 -20.52 20.35
N ASP A 317 -8.31 -19.95 21.48
CA ASP A 317 -8.74 -18.60 21.86
C ASP A 317 -7.67 -17.60 21.43
N LEU A 318 -8.04 -16.71 20.51
CA LEU A 318 -7.11 -15.77 19.88
C LEU A 318 -7.40 -14.36 20.38
N GLU A 319 -6.39 -13.70 20.89
CA GLU A 319 -6.44 -12.26 21.14
C GLU A 319 -5.67 -11.51 20.06
N THR A 320 -6.36 -10.61 19.35
CA THR A 320 -5.80 -9.93 18.19
C THR A 320 -5.29 -8.54 18.52
N ARG A 321 -4.19 -8.14 17.88
CA ARG A 321 -3.65 -6.78 17.92
C ARG A 321 -4.49 -5.83 17.09
N SER A 322 -4.60 -4.59 17.53
CA SER A 322 -5.03 -3.48 16.67
C SER A 322 -3.93 -3.12 15.66
N LEU A 323 -4.28 -2.36 14.63
CA LEU A 323 -3.28 -1.91 13.66
C LEU A 323 -2.12 -1.14 14.30
N LEU A 324 -2.41 -0.26 15.25
CA LEU A 324 -1.38 0.50 15.96
C LEU A 324 -0.46 -0.43 16.78
N GLN A 325 -1.02 -1.43 17.44
CA GLN A 325 -0.28 -2.43 18.21
C GLN A 325 0.65 -3.24 17.31
N VAL A 326 0.18 -3.65 16.12
CA VAL A 326 1.02 -4.34 15.12
C VAL A 326 2.19 -3.45 14.69
N LEU A 327 1.94 -2.16 14.43
CA LEU A 327 3.01 -1.22 14.04
C LEU A 327 4.04 -1.02 15.17
N PHE A 328 3.61 -0.96 16.43
CA PHE A 328 4.53 -0.96 17.57
C PHE A 328 5.34 -2.25 17.62
N PHE A 329 4.68 -3.41 17.50
CA PHE A 329 5.34 -4.71 17.53
C PHE A 329 6.44 -4.80 16.47
N VAL A 330 6.14 -4.52 15.19
CA VAL A 330 7.15 -4.59 14.12
C VAL A 330 8.23 -3.52 14.24
N SER A 331 7.96 -2.40 14.92
CA SER A 331 8.96 -1.35 15.14
C SER A 331 10.19 -1.86 15.91
N HIS A 332 10.04 -2.93 16.69
CA HIS A 332 11.15 -3.56 17.40
C HIS A 332 12.13 -4.29 16.46
N GLY A 333 11.72 -4.60 15.23
CA GLY A 333 12.62 -5.12 14.17
C GLY A 333 13.52 -4.07 13.52
N ILE A 334 13.51 -2.83 14.00
CA ILE A 334 14.34 -1.75 13.47
C ILE A 334 15.71 -1.74 14.15
N ASP A 335 16.78 -1.83 13.36
CA ASP A 335 18.15 -1.65 13.83
C ASP A 335 18.32 -0.18 14.30
N VAL A 336 18.76 0.00 15.54
CA VAL A 336 18.97 1.32 16.16
C VAL A 336 20.45 1.59 16.32
N PRO A 337 20.96 2.78 15.96
CA PRO A 337 22.36 3.13 16.21
C PRO A 337 22.66 3.13 17.71
N ASN A 338 23.81 2.55 18.12
CA ASN A 338 24.22 2.54 19.52
C ASN A 338 24.28 3.93 20.16
N GLN A 339 24.64 4.95 19.36
CA GLN A 339 24.67 6.33 19.84
C GLN A 339 23.29 6.83 20.26
N HIS A 340 22.22 6.45 19.54
CA HIS A 340 20.85 6.87 19.89
C HIS A 340 20.36 6.19 21.19
N VAL A 341 20.83 4.99 21.47
CA VAL A 341 20.57 4.32 22.74
C VAL A 341 21.31 5.03 23.88
N LEU A 342 22.59 5.36 23.69
CA LEU A 342 23.40 6.10 24.67
C LEU A 342 22.81 7.50 24.94
N ASP A 343 22.36 8.18 23.89
CA ASP A 343 21.71 9.50 23.96
C ASP A 343 20.27 9.43 24.53
N ARG A 344 19.79 8.23 24.89
CA ARG A 344 18.41 7.98 25.39
C ARG A 344 17.31 8.43 24.45
N LYS A 345 17.56 8.46 23.15
CA LYS A 345 16.58 8.77 22.12
C LYS A 345 15.62 7.60 21.87
N VAL A 346 16.06 6.37 22.16
CA VAL A 346 15.28 5.16 22.01
C VAL A 346 15.32 4.36 23.31
N PRO A 347 14.17 3.93 23.81
CA PRO A 347 14.11 3.07 24.99
C PRO A 347 14.73 1.70 24.71
N MET A 348 15.34 1.09 25.71
CA MET A 348 16.01 -0.20 25.65
C MET A 348 15.26 -1.23 26.49
N THR A 349 15.11 -2.42 25.93
CA THR A 349 14.62 -3.60 26.64
C THR A 349 15.81 -4.37 27.22
N CYS A 350 15.72 -4.80 28.46
CA CYS A 350 16.76 -5.54 29.14
C CYS A 350 16.30 -6.94 29.54
N ASN A 351 17.21 -7.88 29.46
CA ASN A 351 17.08 -9.19 30.08
C ASN A 351 17.11 -9.08 31.61
N PRO A 352 16.69 -10.12 32.37
CA PRO A 352 16.77 -10.15 33.83
C PRO A 352 18.17 -9.93 34.39
N ASP A 353 19.21 -10.29 33.62
CA ASP A 353 20.64 -10.09 33.99
C ASP A 353 21.13 -8.65 33.69
N GLY A 354 20.28 -7.77 33.17
CA GLY A 354 20.60 -6.39 32.81
C GLY A 354 21.25 -6.20 31.44
N THR A 355 21.48 -7.27 30.68
CA THR A 355 21.97 -7.18 29.30
C THR A 355 20.87 -6.69 28.35
N ALA A 356 21.25 -6.07 27.24
CA ALA A 356 20.27 -5.66 26.22
C ALA A 356 19.58 -6.88 25.59
N PHE A 357 18.27 -6.84 25.50
CA PHE A 357 17.50 -7.87 24.82
C PHE A 357 17.67 -7.76 23.30
N ASP A 358 17.96 -8.90 22.66
CA ASP A 358 18.09 -8.97 21.20
C ASP A 358 16.73 -9.25 20.55
N TRP A 359 16.10 -8.22 20.03
CA TRP A 359 14.81 -8.30 19.33
C TRP A 359 14.83 -9.18 18.08
N LYS A 360 16.00 -9.55 17.56
CA LYS A 360 16.09 -10.50 16.46
C LYS A 360 15.49 -11.85 16.81
N GLN A 361 15.55 -12.25 18.09
CA GLN A 361 14.94 -13.50 18.54
C GLN A 361 13.43 -13.56 18.31
N VAL A 362 12.77 -12.39 18.38
CA VAL A 362 11.32 -12.27 18.15
C VAL A 362 11.01 -11.98 16.68
N MET A 363 11.86 -11.23 15.98
CA MET A 363 11.58 -10.68 14.65
C MET A 363 12.22 -11.46 13.50
N ASP A 364 13.09 -12.43 13.77
CA ASP A 364 13.76 -13.22 12.73
C ASP A 364 12.75 -13.93 11.82
N GLY A 365 13.01 -13.87 10.49
CA GLY A 365 12.08 -14.39 9.47
C GLY A 365 10.73 -13.67 9.39
N LEU A 366 10.56 -12.53 10.07
CA LEU A 366 9.31 -11.77 10.07
C LEU A 366 9.51 -10.34 9.55
N PHE A 367 10.30 -9.53 10.24
CA PHE A 367 10.46 -8.13 9.89
C PHE A 367 11.79 -7.55 10.37
N ARG A 368 12.54 -6.91 9.46
CA ARG A 368 13.80 -6.24 9.78
C ARG A 368 14.01 -4.99 8.95
N VAL A 369 14.35 -3.90 9.62
CA VAL A 369 14.73 -2.63 9.00
C VAL A 369 16.16 -2.29 9.38
N HIS A 370 17.02 -2.19 8.39
CA HIS A 370 18.44 -1.86 8.59
C HIS A 370 18.64 -0.37 8.79
N CYS A 371 19.69 -0.02 9.54
CA CYS A 371 20.09 1.37 9.77
C CYS A 371 21.52 1.61 9.31
N THR A 372 21.75 2.72 8.61
CA THR A 372 23.10 3.13 8.18
C THR A 372 23.29 4.64 8.20
N LYS A 373 24.49 5.07 8.61
CA LYS A 373 24.88 6.49 8.52
C LYS A 373 25.56 6.74 7.19
N SER A 374 24.81 7.22 6.20
CA SER A 374 25.32 7.51 4.86
C SER A 374 24.76 8.83 4.35
N LYS A 375 25.52 9.53 3.50
CA LYS A 375 25.03 10.74 2.80
C LYS A 375 24.10 10.38 1.63
N LYS A 376 24.28 9.18 1.05
CA LYS A 376 23.48 8.70 -0.08
C LYS A 376 22.49 7.64 0.38
N ARG A 377 21.36 7.54 -0.33
CA ARG A 377 20.40 6.43 -0.18
C ARG A 377 21.13 5.11 -0.42
N PRO A 378 20.90 4.06 0.38
CA PRO A 378 21.46 2.72 0.15
C PRO A 378 21.03 2.18 -1.21
N GLU A 379 21.99 1.63 -1.99
CA GLU A 379 21.74 1.16 -3.35
C GLU A 379 20.85 -0.10 -3.39
N ASN A 380 20.98 -0.96 -2.38
CA ASN A 380 20.22 -2.22 -2.27
C ASN A 380 18.95 -2.08 -1.43
N ALA A 381 18.36 -0.89 -1.37
CA ALA A 381 17.14 -0.66 -0.61
C ALA A 381 15.89 -0.86 -1.48
N TYR A 382 14.97 -1.73 -1.04
CA TYR A 382 13.61 -1.81 -1.56
C TYR A 382 12.86 -0.50 -1.26
N VAL A 383 12.78 -0.12 0.00
CA VAL A 383 12.27 1.14 0.48
C VAL A 383 13.24 1.72 1.50
N ALA A 384 13.45 3.05 1.49
CA ALA A 384 14.38 3.71 2.39
C ALA A 384 13.91 5.10 2.76
N VAL A 385 14.01 5.44 4.04
CA VAL A 385 13.65 6.74 4.59
C VAL A 385 14.81 7.33 5.40
N ARG A 386 14.88 8.66 5.43
CA ARG A 386 15.87 9.35 6.24
C ARG A 386 15.22 9.87 7.52
N TYR A 387 15.79 9.50 8.68
CA TYR A 387 15.34 9.95 9.98
C TYR A 387 16.54 10.14 10.90
N ASP A 388 16.59 11.26 11.63
CA ASP A 388 17.67 11.63 12.57
C ASP A 388 19.09 11.34 12.04
N ASP A 389 19.39 11.87 10.83
CA ASP A 389 20.64 11.74 10.09
C ASP A 389 21.07 10.31 9.67
N HIS A 390 20.21 9.34 9.82
CA HIS A 390 20.42 7.96 9.38
C HIS A 390 19.42 7.57 8.29
N TRP A 391 19.81 6.60 7.46
CA TRP A 391 18.91 5.91 6.55
C TRP A 391 18.41 4.62 7.21
N TYR A 392 17.09 4.45 7.18
CA TYR A 392 16.40 3.24 7.57
C TYR A 392 15.82 2.61 6.32
N TYR A 393 16.11 1.33 6.09
CA TYR A 393 15.73 0.69 4.84
C TYR A 393 15.46 -0.80 5.00
N ILE A 394 14.60 -1.31 4.14
CA ILE A 394 14.37 -2.74 3.94
C ILE A 394 15.27 -3.18 2.79
N ASP A 395 16.03 -4.26 2.98
CA ASP A 395 16.92 -4.80 1.95
C ASP A 395 16.13 -5.41 0.80
N GLN A 396 16.58 -5.18 -0.43
CA GLN A 396 15.92 -5.69 -1.64
C GLN A 396 15.89 -7.23 -1.70
N THR A 397 16.83 -7.90 -1.05
CA THR A 397 16.93 -9.36 -1.04
C THR A 397 16.19 -10.02 0.11
N ASP A 398 15.79 -9.25 1.13
CA ASP A 398 15.00 -9.75 2.25
C ASP A 398 13.53 -9.94 1.85
N ARG A 399 13.19 -11.18 1.47
CA ARG A 399 11.87 -11.54 0.97
C ARG A 399 10.81 -11.53 2.08
N ASP A 400 11.16 -11.99 3.27
CA ASP A 400 10.22 -12.14 4.38
C ASP A 400 9.79 -10.77 4.90
N THR A 401 10.74 -9.87 5.13
CA THR A 401 10.43 -8.48 5.49
C THR A 401 9.63 -7.76 4.42
N LYS A 402 9.95 -7.95 3.14
CA LYS A 402 9.20 -7.34 2.03
C LYS A 402 7.76 -7.85 1.95
N ALA A 403 7.56 -9.16 2.13
CA ALA A 403 6.23 -9.75 2.15
C ALA A 403 5.42 -9.21 3.34
N THR A 404 6.00 -9.24 4.54
CA THR A 404 5.37 -8.67 5.74
C THR A 404 5.04 -7.18 5.58
N PHE A 405 5.96 -6.39 5.03
CA PHE A 405 5.73 -4.96 4.79
C PHE A 405 4.57 -4.72 3.81
N ALA A 406 4.50 -5.50 2.73
CA ALA A 406 3.40 -5.42 1.77
C ALA A 406 2.05 -5.80 2.43
N LEU A 407 2.03 -6.88 3.23
CA LEU A 407 0.83 -7.29 3.97
C LEU A 407 0.36 -6.19 4.92
N LEU A 408 1.25 -5.62 5.71
CA LEU A 408 0.94 -4.53 6.64
C LEU A 408 0.40 -3.30 5.91
N LEU A 409 0.99 -2.93 4.78
CA LEU A 409 0.55 -1.79 4.00
C LEU A 409 -0.86 -2.00 3.42
N GLU A 410 -1.16 -3.20 2.88
CA GLU A 410 -2.47 -3.49 2.31
C GLU A 410 -3.56 -3.61 3.40
N VAL A 411 -3.26 -4.26 4.54
CA VAL A 411 -4.19 -4.31 5.68
C VAL A 411 -4.45 -2.90 6.22
N SER A 412 -3.39 -2.07 6.35
CA SER A 412 -3.57 -0.67 6.76
C SER A 412 -4.48 0.11 5.83
N ARG A 413 -4.38 -0.12 4.52
CA ARG A 413 -5.27 0.51 3.54
C ARG A 413 -6.71 0.05 3.71
N LEU A 414 -6.94 -1.25 3.89
CA LEU A 414 -8.29 -1.79 4.07
C LEU A 414 -8.96 -1.23 5.32
N GLU A 415 -8.26 -1.20 6.44
CA GLU A 415 -8.80 -0.71 7.70
C GLU A 415 -9.05 0.81 7.70
N LEU A 416 -8.27 1.58 6.94
CA LEU A 416 -8.27 3.02 6.98
C LEU A 416 -9.07 3.71 5.85
N GLN A 417 -9.37 3.00 4.74
CA GLN A 417 -9.97 3.62 3.54
C GLN A 417 -11.48 3.93 3.63
N SER A 418 -12.21 3.47 4.61
CA SER A 418 -13.68 3.61 4.61
C SER A 418 -14.18 5.01 5.04
N SER A 419 -13.31 5.92 5.52
CA SER A 419 -13.67 7.27 5.96
C SER A 419 -13.52 8.40 4.92
N GLU A 420 -13.06 8.08 3.70
CA GLU A 420 -12.72 9.11 2.68
C GLU A 420 -13.89 9.97 2.18
N ALA A 421 -15.15 9.61 2.46
CA ALA A 421 -16.30 10.30 1.89
C ALA A 421 -16.55 11.74 2.40
N ASN A 422 -16.02 12.13 3.57
CA ASN A 422 -16.31 13.42 4.23
C ASN A 422 -15.10 14.22 4.70
N ALA A 423 -13.87 13.82 4.38
CA ALA A 423 -12.68 14.49 4.88
C ALA A 423 -12.35 15.80 4.12
N PRO A 424 -11.80 16.82 4.79
CA PRO A 424 -11.42 18.07 4.15
C PRO A 424 -10.28 17.88 3.15
N LEU A 425 -10.48 18.33 1.91
CA LEU A 425 -9.52 18.23 0.81
C LEU A 425 -8.50 19.38 0.88
N LEU A 426 -7.24 19.07 1.12
CA LEU A 426 -6.13 19.99 0.93
C LEU A 426 -5.59 19.88 -0.50
N THR A 427 -5.82 20.89 -1.33
CA THR A 427 -5.39 20.93 -2.74
C THR A 427 -4.10 21.74 -2.87
N ILE A 428 -3.00 21.09 -3.27
CA ILE A 428 -1.71 21.73 -3.48
C ILE A 428 -1.37 21.73 -4.97
N PRO A 429 -1.35 22.90 -5.65
CA PRO A 429 -0.93 22.98 -7.04
C PRO A 429 0.59 22.80 -7.15
N LEU A 430 1.04 21.77 -7.84
CA LEU A 430 2.46 21.48 -8.13
C LEU A 430 2.90 22.23 -9.40
N GLY A 431 2.84 23.55 -9.40
CA GLY A 431 3.30 24.39 -10.51
C GLY A 431 4.28 25.44 -10.01
N ARG A 432 5.47 25.55 -10.63
CA ARG A 432 6.28 26.75 -10.46
C ARG A 432 5.55 27.92 -11.13
N TYR A 433 5.16 28.90 -10.37
CA TYR A 433 4.83 30.22 -10.91
C TYR A 433 6.09 30.75 -11.62
N GLY A 434 6.12 30.66 -12.93
CA GLY A 434 7.08 31.37 -13.73
C GLY A 434 6.80 32.87 -13.51
N GLN A 435 7.64 33.55 -12.74
CA GLN A 435 7.66 34.99 -12.71
C GLN A 435 7.95 35.49 -14.15
N ALA A 436 6.94 36.00 -14.80
CA ALA A 436 7.15 36.83 -15.97
C ALA A 436 7.94 38.06 -15.50
N ARG A 437 9.25 38.08 -15.76
CA ARG A 437 10.05 39.29 -15.67
C ARG A 437 9.55 40.23 -16.76
N ARG A 438 8.97 41.37 -16.35
CA ARG A 438 8.77 42.54 -17.17
C ARG A 438 10.11 43.12 -17.63
#